data_9c11b63ae11eb47011d30ea51299c65e
#
_entry.id   9c11b63ae11eb47011d30ea51299c65e
#
_cell.length_a   1.000
_cell.length_b   1.000
_cell.length_c   1.000
_cell.angle_alpha   90.00
_cell.angle_beta   90.00
_cell.angle_gamma   90.00
#
_symmetry.space_group_name_H-M   'P 1'
#
loop_
_entity.id
_entity.type
_entity.pdbx_description
1 polymer ?
#
loop_
_entity_poly.entity_id
_entity_poly.type
_entity_poly.pdbx_seq_one_letter_code
_entity_poly.pdbx_strand_id
1 'polypeptide(L)'
;MPRTLLARTFLLLALLVLLTTAAWPSLFRYIDAEPRARETAQLAASAVNLIRASLFAAAPEKRLGLFNEFSTREGIRLLPAEPEDKIEAMPEGRFVRLLQRELEARLGKHTRIAASVDDVPGFWVSFRLDDTDEEEYWLVLP
;
A
#
# COMPACT_ATOMS: atom_id res chain seq x y z
N MET A 1 45.17 12.79 -19.80
CA MET A 1 44.83 13.97 -18.98
C MET A 1 44.53 15.14 -19.90
N PRO A 2 43.40 15.83 -19.78
CA PRO A 2 43.13 17.00 -20.60
C PRO A 2 44.09 18.13 -20.22
N ARG A 3 44.90 18.50 -21.19
CA ARG A 3 45.98 19.52 -20.99
C ARG A 3 45.53 20.96 -21.25
N THR A 4 44.30 21.17 -21.71
CA THR A 4 43.80 22.51 -22.05
C THR A 4 42.77 22.97 -21.00
N LEU A 5 42.77 24.25 -20.68
CA LEU A 5 41.79 24.90 -19.78
C LEU A 5 40.37 24.65 -20.24
N LEU A 6 40.14 24.68 -21.55
CA LEU A 6 38.85 24.37 -22.19
C LEU A 6 38.34 22.95 -21.88
N ALA A 7 39.24 21.95 -21.96
CA ALA A 7 38.87 20.58 -21.66
C ALA A 7 38.51 20.38 -20.18
N ARG A 8 39.20 21.05 -19.28
CA ARG A 8 38.89 21.05 -17.82
C ARG A 8 37.55 21.68 -17.53
N THR A 9 37.27 22.83 -18.12
CA THR A 9 35.98 23.53 -17.93
C THR A 9 34.84 22.72 -18.50
N PHE A 10 35.01 22.13 -19.66
CA PHE A 10 33.99 21.26 -20.27
C PHE A 10 33.73 20.01 -19.43
N LEU A 11 34.78 19.39 -18.91
CA LEU A 11 34.66 18.21 -18.04
C LEU A 11 33.93 18.54 -16.74
N LEU A 12 34.20 19.69 -16.12
CA LEU A 12 33.52 20.14 -14.90
C LEU A 12 32.07 20.47 -15.16
N LEU A 13 31.76 21.12 -16.28
CA LEU A 13 30.36 21.37 -16.69
C LEU A 13 29.59 20.08 -16.96
N ALA A 14 30.20 19.15 -17.70
CA ALA A 14 29.60 17.86 -17.97
C ALA A 14 29.35 17.06 -16.68
N LEU A 15 30.31 17.08 -15.74
CA LEU A 15 30.14 16.45 -14.44
C LEU A 15 29.03 17.10 -13.61
N LEU A 16 28.95 18.43 -13.63
CA LEU A 16 27.90 19.18 -12.92
C LEU A 16 26.50 18.84 -13.47
N VAL A 17 26.36 18.84 -14.80
CA VAL A 17 25.09 18.46 -15.47
C VAL A 17 24.73 17.02 -15.17
N LEU A 18 25.70 16.11 -15.17
CA LEU A 18 25.47 14.69 -14.85
C LEU A 18 25.00 14.50 -13.40
N LEU A 19 25.62 15.20 -12.46
CA LEU A 19 25.25 15.15 -11.05
C LEU A 19 23.86 15.72 -10.80
N THR A 20 23.54 16.87 -11.40
CA THR A 20 22.19 17.46 -11.28
C THR A 20 21.11 16.58 -11.88
N THR A 21 21.36 16.00 -13.05
CA THR A 21 20.41 15.10 -13.73
C THR A 21 20.20 13.80 -12.95
N ALA A 22 21.24 13.28 -12.31
CA ALA A 22 21.15 12.08 -11.50
C ALA A 22 20.47 12.32 -10.13
N ALA A 23 20.67 13.49 -9.53
CA ALA A 23 20.09 13.84 -8.22
C ALA A 23 18.60 14.15 -8.29
N TRP A 24 18.12 14.69 -9.40
CA TRP A 24 16.74 15.15 -9.59
C TRP A 24 15.69 14.05 -9.40
N PRO A 25 15.78 12.88 -10.05
CA PRO A 25 14.79 11.82 -9.87
C PRO A 25 14.76 11.24 -8.45
N SER A 26 15.90 11.25 -7.76
CA SER A 26 15.99 10.75 -6.39
C SER A 26 15.29 11.67 -5.41
N LEU A 27 15.42 12.98 -5.63
CA LEU A 27 14.75 14.00 -4.82
C LEU A 27 13.23 13.97 -5.02
N PHE A 28 12.77 13.83 -6.27
CA PHE A 28 11.34 13.71 -6.57
C PHE A 28 10.70 12.49 -5.92
N ARG A 29 11.33 11.33 -6.01
CA ARG A 29 10.82 10.11 -5.35
C ARG A 29 10.76 10.25 -3.83
N TYR A 30 11.65 11.03 -3.26
CA TYR A 30 11.66 11.26 -1.81
C TYR A 30 10.52 12.18 -1.37
N ILE A 31 10.22 13.23 -2.14
CA ILE A 31 9.17 14.21 -1.85
C ILE A 31 7.78 13.65 -2.10
N ASP A 32 7.60 12.84 -3.14
CA ASP A 32 6.30 12.27 -3.54
C ASP A 32 5.83 11.07 -2.70
N ALA A 33 6.71 10.46 -1.91
CA ALA A 33 6.34 9.26 -1.15
C ALA A 33 5.27 9.53 -0.10
N GLU A 34 5.33 10.65 0.59
CA GLU A 34 4.41 10.99 1.67
C GLU A 34 2.99 11.30 1.18
N PRO A 35 2.77 12.22 0.21
CA PRO A 35 1.42 12.49 -0.31
C PRO A 35 0.79 11.26 -0.96
N ARG A 36 1.56 10.46 -1.69
CA ARG A 36 1.08 9.19 -2.28
C ARG A 36 0.66 8.18 -1.22
N ALA A 37 1.45 8.03 -0.16
CA ALA A 37 1.12 7.13 0.93
C ALA A 37 -0.19 7.53 1.62
N ARG A 38 -0.39 8.82 1.85
CA ARG A 38 -1.63 9.36 2.43
C ARG A 38 -2.84 9.13 1.53
N GLU A 39 -2.71 9.42 0.25
CA GLU A 39 -3.78 9.23 -0.73
C GLU A 39 -4.16 7.75 -0.86
N THR A 40 -3.19 6.88 -1.00
CA THR A 40 -3.41 5.43 -1.06
C THR A 40 -4.05 4.91 0.23
N ALA A 41 -3.57 5.35 1.38
CA ALA A 41 -4.13 4.99 2.68
C ALA A 41 -5.57 5.48 2.85
N GLN A 42 -5.88 6.67 2.36
CA GLN A 42 -7.24 7.21 2.41
C GLN A 42 -8.20 6.42 1.55
N LEU A 43 -7.82 6.06 0.33
CA LEU A 43 -8.63 5.23 -0.56
C LEU A 43 -8.85 3.84 0.03
N ALA A 44 -7.80 3.22 0.51
CA ALA A 44 -7.86 1.90 1.15
C ALA A 44 -8.73 1.92 2.41
N ALA A 45 -8.55 2.92 3.28
CA ALA A 45 -9.36 3.06 4.49
C ALA A 45 -10.84 3.32 4.17
N SER A 46 -11.12 4.11 3.15
CA SER A 46 -12.50 4.37 2.71
C SER A 46 -13.18 3.10 2.21
N ALA A 47 -12.49 2.30 1.40
CA ALA A 47 -12.98 1.00 0.92
C ALA A 47 -13.22 0.04 2.08
N VAL A 48 -12.28 -0.09 3.00
CA VAL A 48 -12.41 -0.95 4.19
C VAL A 48 -13.58 -0.51 5.06
N ASN A 49 -13.72 0.80 5.32
CA ASN A 49 -14.80 1.31 6.15
C ASN A 49 -16.18 1.10 5.52
N LEU A 50 -16.28 1.23 4.20
CA LEU A 50 -17.51 0.95 3.47
C LEU A 50 -17.92 -0.52 3.60
N ILE A 51 -16.95 -1.42 3.39
CA ILE A 51 -17.17 -2.87 3.53
C ILE A 51 -17.50 -3.23 4.97
N ARG A 52 -16.75 -2.67 5.93
CA ARG A 52 -17.02 -2.86 7.37
C ARG A 52 -18.44 -2.45 7.74
N ALA A 53 -18.88 -1.28 7.28
CA ALA A 53 -20.25 -0.80 7.53
C ALA A 53 -21.30 -1.72 6.89
N SER A 54 -21.07 -2.20 5.69
CA SER A 54 -21.96 -3.13 4.99
C SER A 54 -22.05 -4.47 5.72
N LEU A 55 -20.94 -5.01 6.18
CA LEU A 55 -20.90 -6.26 6.94
C LEU A 55 -21.52 -6.13 8.33
N PHE A 56 -21.31 -4.99 8.98
CA PHE A 56 -21.90 -4.73 10.28
C PHE A 56 -23.43 -4.60 10.22
N ALA A 57 -23.95 -3.97 9.15
CA ALA A 57 -25.38 -3.85 8.92
C ALA A 57 -26.05 -5.17 8.52
N ALA A 58 -25.29 -6.15 8.02
CA ALA A 58 -25.80 -7.44 7.61
C ALA A 58 -25.91 -8.42 8.79
N ALA A 59 -26.98 -9.23 8.78
CA ALA A 59 -27.08 -10.35 9.73
C ALA A 59 -25.92 -11.34 9.52
N PRO A 60 -25.38 -11.97 10.59
CA PRO A 60 -24.24 -12.89 10.49
C PRO A 60 -24.39 -13.98 9.42
N GLU A 61 -25.61 -14.48 9.24
CA GLU A 61 -25.92 -15.52 8.24
C GLU A 61 -25.79 -15.01 6.79
N LYS A 62 -25.96 -13.69 6.56
CA LYS A 62 -25.89 -13.08 5.23
C LYS A 62 -24.49 -12.60 4.86
N ARG A 63 -23.54 -12.56 5.80
CA ARG A 63 -22.18 -12.07 5.58
C ARG A 63 -21.45 -12.88 4.52
N LEU A 64 -21.56 -14.20 4.54
CA LEU A 64 -20.97 -15.06 3.53
C LEU A 64 -21.49 -14.79 2.11
N GLY A 65 -22.79 -14.51 1.99
CA GLY A 65 -23.40 -14.10 0.72
C GLY A 65 -22.86 -12.78 0.20
N LEU A 66 -22.65 -11.80 1.09
CA LEU A 66 -22.04 -10.51 0.75
C LEU A 66 -20.60 -10.66 0.31
N PHE A 67 -19.80 -11.52 0.95
CA PHE A 67 -18.44 -11.83 0.51
C PHE A 67 -18.40 -12.30 -0.94
N ASN A 68 -19.29 -13.21 -1.30
CA ASN A 68 -19.40 -13.71 -2.68
C ASN A 68 -19.87 -12.64 -3.65
N GLU A 69 -20.81 -11.79 -3.24
CA GLU A 69 -21.33 -10.71 -4.08
C GLU A 69 -20.27 -9.64 -4.36
N PHE A 70 -19.53 -9.19 -3.37
CA PHE A 70 -18.43 -8.25 -3.55
C PHE A 70 -17.33 -8.83 -4.45
N SER A 71 -17.01 -10.10 -4.28
CA SER A 71 -16.02 -10.79 -5.10
C SER A 71 -16.42 -10.89 -6.57
N THR A 72 -17.72 -11.06 -6.84
CA THR A 72 -18.23 -11.28 -8.20
C THR A 72 -18.47 -9.99 -8.97
N ARG A 73 -18.98 -8.96 -8.31
CA ARG A 73 -19.39 -7.69 -8.98
C ARG A 73 -18.30 -6.66 -9.08
N GLU A 74 -17.54 -6.45 -8.01
CA GLU A 74 -16.60 -5.34 -7.90
C GLU A 74 -15.13 -5.76 -8.15
N GLY A 75 -14.88 -7.04 -8.33
CA GLY A 75 -13.52 -7.57 -8.40
C GLY A 75 -12.74 -7.44 -7.09
N ILE A 76 -13.44 -7.07 -6.02
CA ILE A 76 -12.90 -6.92 -4.68
C ILE A 76 -12.92 -8.30 -4.03
N ARG A 77 -11.76 -8.87 -3.78
CA ARG A 77 -11.66 -10.13 -3.03
C ARG A 77 -11.56 -9.83 -1.56
N LEU A 78 -12.45 -10.45 -0.82
CA LEU A 78 -12.50 -10.39 0.63
C LEU A 78 -12.35 -11.82 1.16
N LEU A 79 -11.35 -12.04 2.00
CA LEU A 79 -11.05 -13.35 2.58
C LEU A 79 -10.95 -13.24 4.10
N PRO A 80 -11.48 -14.21 4.85
CA PRO A 80 -11.18 -14.28 6.27
C PRO A 80 -9.68 -14.58 6.44
N ALA A 81 -9.05 -13.92 7.41
CA ALA A 81 -7.66 -14.18 7.72
C ALA A 81 -7.55 -15.47 8.54
N GLU A 82 -6.77 -16.41 8.06
CA GLU A 82 -6.49 -17.68 8.74
C GLU A 82 -5.02 -17.73 9.19
N PRO A 83 -4.70 -18.42 10.29
CA PRO A 83 -3.30 -18.55 10.74
C PRO A 83 -2.38 -19.25 9.74
N GLU A 84 -2.97 -20.01 8.82
CA GLU A 84 -2.29 -20.81 7.81
C GLU A 84 -2.04 -20.06 6.50
N ASP A 85 -2.57 -18.84 6.36
CA ASP A 85 -2.42 -18.04 5.15
C ASP A 85 -0.96 -17.76 4.84
N LYS A 86 -0.59 -17.98 3.57
CA LYS A 86 0.71 -17.57 3.06
C LYS A 86 0.72 -16.09 2.78
N ILE A 87 1.38 -15.33 3.63
CA ILE A 87 1.46 -13.88 3.52
C ILE A 87 2.85 -13.49 3.02
N GLU A 88 2.91 -12.82 1.89
CA GLU A 88 4.13 -12.20 1.39
C GLU A 88 4.11 -10.71 1.70
N ALA A 89 5.07 -10.25 2.50
CA ALA A 89 5.18 -8.86 2.88
C ALA A 89 5.51 -7.97 1.66
N MET A 90 5.03 -6.73 1.68
CA MET A 90 5.43 -5.74 0.68
C MET A 90 6.93 -5.43 0.80
N PRO A 91 7.60 -5.13 -0.34
CA PRO A 91 9.01 -4.73 -0.32
C PRO A 91 9.24 -3.56 0.64
N GLU A 92 10.28 -3.67 1.47
CA GLU A 92 10.64 -2.59 2.38
C GLU A 92 10.97 -1.31 1.62
N GLY A 93 10.47 -0.18 2.12
CA GLY A 93 10.71 1.12 1.54
C GLY A 93 10.04 2.23 2.35
N ARG A 94 10.43 3.46 2.09
CA ARG A 94 9.84 4.63 2.77
C ARG A 94 8.33 4.72 2.52
N PHE A 95 7.89 4.53 1.30
CA PHE A 95 6.48 4.55 0.93
C PHE A 95 5.68 3.52 1.73
N VAL A 96 6.15 2.29 1.81
CA VAL A 96 5.48 1.19 2.53
C VAL A 96 5.40 1.49 4.02
N ARG A 97 6.47 2.02 4.62
CA ARG A 97 6.45 2.41 6.05
C ARG A 97 5.46 3.54 6.33
N LEU A 98 5.41 4.55 5.46
CA LEU A 98 4.44 5.65 5.58
C LEU A 98 3.02 5.16 5.37
N LEU A 99 2.80 4.31 4.38
CA LEU A 99 1.50 3.69 4.09
C LEU A 99 1.01 2.85 5.26
N GLN A 100 1.85 2.00 5.83
CA GLN A 100 1.53 1.20 7.01
C GLN A 100 1.12 2.10 8.19
N ARG A 101 1.88 3.14 8.45
CA ARG A 101 1.60 4.10 9.54
C ARG A 101 0.27 4.84 9.35
N GLU A 102 0.00 5.31 8.13
CA GLU A 102 -1.26 5.99 7.80
C GLU A 102 -2.48 5.06 7.90
N LEU A 103 -2.34 3.81 7.47
CA LEU A 103 -3.37 2.80 7.60
C LEU A 103 -3.63 2.42 9.06
N GLU A 104 -2.59 2.25 9.86
CA GLU A 104 -2.72 2.00 11.30
C GLU A 104 -3.44 3.14 12.02
N ALA A 105 -3.16 4.38 11.65
CA ALA A 105 -3.83 5.55 12.20
C ALA A 105 -5.32 5.61 11.85
N ARG A 106 -5.72 5.08 10.69
CA ARG A 106 -7.10 5.14 10.19
C ARG A 106 -7.93 3.90 10.51
N LEU A 107 -7.33 2.74 10.50
CA LEU A 107 -8.01 1.44 10.64
C LEU A 107 -7.69 0.71 11.95
N GLY A 108 -6.66 1.14 12.67
CA GLY A 108 -6.22 0.54 13.93
C GLY A 108 -4.85 -0.13 13.83
N LYS A 109 -4.24 -0.38 14.97
CA LYS A 109 -2.87 -0.93 15.09
C LYS A 109 -2.73 -2.37 14.60
N HIS A 110 -3.83 -3.08 14.43
CA HIS A 110 -3.86 -4.47 13.97
C HIS A 110 -3.82 -4.59 12.45
N THR A 111 -3.97 -3.47 11.72
CA THR A 111 -3.97 -3.44 10.27
C THR A 111 -2.60 -3.82 9.72
N ARG A 112 -2.59 -4.76 8.79
CA ARG A 112 -1.40 -5.23 8.08
C ARG A 112 -1.57 -5.04 6.58
N ILE A 113 -0.47 -4.88 5.88
CA ILE A 113 -0.44 -4.84 4.42
C ILE A 113 0.42 -6.00 3.89
N ALA A 114 0.03 -6.52 2.74
CA ALA A 114 0.76 -7.60 2.08
C ALA A 114 0.78 -7.42 0.57
N ALA A 115 1.80 -7.94 -0.07
CA ALA A 115 1.94 -7.98 -1.52
C ALA A 115 1.23 -9.17 -2.15
N SER A 116 1.03 -10.23 -1.37
CA SER A 116 0.31 -11.43 -1.79
C SER A 116 -0.25 -12.16 -0.57
N VAL A 117 -1.41 -12.74 -0.74
CA VAL A 117 -2.04 -13.64 0.23
C VAL A 117 -2.45 -14.90 -0.53
N ASP A 118 -2.04 -16.08 -0.04
CA ASP A 118 -2.27 -17.39 -0.67
C ASP A 118 -1.90 -17.44 -2.15
N ASP A 119 -0.71 -16.93 -2.47
CA ASP A 119 -0.17 -16.85 -3.83
C ASP A 119 -0.98 -15.94 -4.79
N VAL A 120 -1.95 -15.18 -4.30
CA VAL A 120 -2.69 -14.17 -5.07
C VAL A 120 -2.03 -12.81 -4.90
N PRO A 121 -1.38 -12.27 -5.95
CA PRO A 121 -0.74 -10.98 -5.87
C PRO A 121 -1.76 -9.84 -5.84
N GLY A 122 -1.41 -8.77 -5.14
CA GLY A 122 -2.24 -7.57 -5.05
C GLY A 122 -1.88 -6.70 -3.85
N PHE A 123 -2.53 -5.57 -3.74
CA PHE A 123 -2.43 -4.74 -2.55
C PHE A 123 -3.45 -5.20 -1.52
N TRP A 124 -2.99 -6.00 -0.57
CA TRP A 124 -3.82 -6.57 0.48
C TRP A 124 -3.75 -5.74 1.76
N VAL A 125 -4.90 -5.49 2.33
CA VAL A 125 -5.05 -4.77 3.60
C VAL A 125 -5.88 -5.62 4.55
N SER A 126 -5.38 -5.85 5.75
CA SER A 126 -6.16 -6.53 6.79
C SER A 126 -6.96 -5.54 7.63
N PHE A 127 -8.11 -5.98 8.08
CA PHE A 127 -8.94 -5.18 8.99
C PHE A 127 -9.80 -6.09 9.88
N ARG A 128 -10.27 -5.53 10.99
CA ARG A 128 -11.23 -6.17 11.87
C ARG A 128 -12.58 -5.46 11.77
N LEU A 129 -13.65 -6.19 11.97
CA LEU A 129 -14.99 -5.61 11.97
C LEU A 129 -15.24 -4.71 13.16
N ASP A 130 -14.74 -5.10 14.33
CA ASP A 130 -14.84 -4.36 15.57
C ASP A 130 -13.55 -4.55 16.38
N ASP A 131 -13.23 -3.59 17.25
CA ASP A 131 -12.07 -3.68 18.14
C ASP A 131 -12.17 -4.82 19.15
N THR A 132 -13.37 -5.29 19.43
CA THR A 132 -13.66 -6.44 20.31
C THR A 132 -13.69 -7.78 19.59
N ASP A 133 -13.74 -7.77 18.25
CA ASP A 133 -13.78 -8.97 17.43
C ASP A 133 -12.34 -9.41 17.11
N GLU A 134 -12.03 -10.67 17.40
CA GLU A 134 -10.72 -11.25 17.03
C GLU A 134 -10.67 -11.68 15.57
N GLU A 135 -11.81 -11.67 14.87
CA GLU A 135 -11.87 -12.02 13.46
C GLU A 135 -11.26 -10.92 12.58
N GLU A 136 -10.25 -11.30 11.83
CA GLU A 136 -9.54 -10.45 10.88
C GLU A 136 -9.87 -10.88 9.45
N TYR A 137 -9.96 -9.90 8.56
CA TYR A 137 -10.25 -10.10 7.15
C TYR A 137 -9.19 -9.47 6.28
N TRP A 138 -8.94 -10.08 5.13
CA TRP A 138 -8.09 -9.55 4.08
C TRP A 138 -8.92 -9.00 2.93
N LEU A 139 -8.61 -7.77 2.54
CA LEU A 139 -9.19 -7.11 1.39
C LEU A 139 -8.09 -6.83 0.36
N VAL A 140 -8.27 -7.30 -0.88
CA VAL A 140 -7.42 -6.88 -2.00
C VAL A 140 -8.05 -5.69 -2.69
N LEU A 141 -7.25 -4.66 -2.89
CA LEU A 141 -7.60 -3.48 -3.65
C LEU A 141 -7.09 -3.61 -5.09
N PRO A 142 -7.86 -3.14 -6.08
CA PRO A 142 -7.47 -3.16 -7.48
C PRO A 142 -6.25 -2.28 -7.79
#